data_62518baabaa85eb55f6373ea4b70807f
#
_entry.id   62518baabaa85eb55f6373ea4b70807f
#
_cell.length_a   1.000
_cell.length_b   1.000
_cell.length_c   1.000
_cell.angle_alpha   90.00
_cell.angle_beta   90.00
_cell.angle_gamma   90.00
#
_symmetry.space_group_name_H-M   'P 1'
#
loop_
_entity.id
_entity.type
_entity.pdbx_description
1 polymer ?
#
loop_
_entity_poly.entity_id
_entity_poly.type
_entity_poly.pdbx_seq_one_letter_code
_entity_poly.pdbx_strand_id
1 'polypeptide(L)'
;MIKQLQHQAKMEFGTGDIGFNAGAIKEDDNKVGIIIFYNQEPRSIGDTGDIKEGTEVDINDFPVVMKFYRKESIDVVIKALLEAKKEMD
;
A
#
# COMPACT_ATOMS: atom_id res chain seq x y z
N MET A 1 -0.84 -6.68 10.14
CA MET A 1 0.29 -7.46 9.59
C MET A 1 -0.08 -8.09 8.25
N ILE A 2 0.87 -8.19 7.36
CA ILE A 2 0.67 -8.84 6.06
C ILE A 2 0.93 -10.33 6.20
N LYS A 3 -0.04 -11.15 5.82
CA LYS A 3 0.05 -12.60 5.88
C LYS A 3 -0.11 -13.17 4.47
N GLN A 4 0.85 -14.01 4.05
CA GLN A 4 0.79 -14.69 2.76
C GLN A 4 0.23 -16.09 2.98
N LEU A 5 -0.97 -16.33 2.48
CA LEU A 5 -1.64 -17.62 2.57
C LEU A 5 -1.68 -18.25 1.18
N GLN A 6 -1.95 -19.57 1.12
CA GLN A 6 -1.93 -20.29 -0.16
C GLN A 6 -2.88 -19.69 -1.20
N HIS A 7 -4.06 -19.25 -0.79
CA HIS A 7 -5.08 -18.70 -1.69
C HIS A 7 -5.41 -17.25 -1.43
N GLN A 8 -4.69 -16.60 -0.52
CA GLN A 8 -5.06 -15.28 -0.07
C GLN A 8 -3.85 -14.54 0.51
N ALA A 9 -3.69 -13.30 0.14
CA ALA A 9 -2.82 -12.39 0.86
C ALA A 9 -3.73 -11.53 1.76
N LYS A 10 -3.38 -11.40 3.02
CA LYS A 10 -4.18 -10.64 3.97
C LYS A 10 -3.35 -9.53 4.58
N MET A 11 -3.85 -8.30 4.50
CA MET A 11 -3.24 -7.16 5.16
C MET A 11 -4.18 -6.71 6.28
N GLU A 12 -3.73 -6.86 7.52
CA GLU A 12 -4.52 -6.49 8.69
C GLU A 12 -3.96 -5.20 9.28
N PHE A 13 -4.74 -4.14 9.18
CA PHE A 13 -4.39 -2.81 9.68
C PHE A 13 -5.03 -2.55 11.04
N GLY A 14 -4.36 -1.77 11.86
CA GLY A 14 -4.93 -1.34 13.14
C GLY A 14 -3.94 -1.30 14.29
N THR A 15 -2.75 -1.89 14.11
CA THR A 15 -1.73 -1.92 15.16
C THR A 15 -0.46 -1.15 14.78
N GLY A 16 -0.44 -0.54 13.59
CA GLY A 16 0.72 0.20 13.11
C GLY A 16 1.87 -0.69 12.67
N ASP A 17 1.64 -1.98 12.43
CA ASP A 17 2.68 -2.93 12.04
C ASP A 17 2.79 -3.14 10.52
N ILE A 18 2.07 -2.35 9.75
CA ILE A 18 2.22 -2.31 8.29
C ILE A 18 2.74 -0.94 7.90
N GLY A 19 3.89 -0.91 7.24
CA GLY A 19 4.42 0.29 6.62
C GLY A 19 3.96 0.39 5.18
N PHE A 20 3.84 1.60 4.67
CA PHE A 20 3.48 1.82 3.28
C PHE A 20 4.14 3.08 2.74
N ASN A 21 4.40 3.08 1.44
CA ASN A 21 4.90 4.26 0.73
C ASN A 21 4.20 4.34 -0.61
N ALA A 22 3.86 5.56 -1.01
CA ALA A 22 3.18 5.82 -2.27
C ALA A 22 4.11 6.62 -3.19
N GLY A 23 3.96 6.41 -4.48
CA GLY A 23 4.74 7.15 -5.46
C GLY A 23 4.32 6.75 -6.87
N ALA A 24 5.23 6.96 -7.81
CA ALA A 24 5.01 6.57 -9.20
C ALA A 24 6.29 5.99 -9.79
N ILE A 25 6.11 5.04 -10.69
CA ILE A 25 7.21 4.50 -11.48
C ILE A 25 6.91 4.74 -12.95
N LYS A 26 7.96 4.69 -13.79
CA LYS A 26 7.81 4.87 -15.21
C LYS A 26 7.85 3.51 -15.89
N GLU A 27 6.82 3.17 -16.66
CA GLU A 27 6.77 1.97 -17.48
C GLU A 27 6.36 2.38 -18.89
N ASP A 28 7.20 2.06 -19.88
CA ASP A 28 6.93 2.35 -21.29
C ASP A 28 6.47 3.79 -21.53
N ASP A 29 7.19 4.75 -20.95
CA ASP A 29 6.90 6.19 -21.01
C ASP A 29 5.64 6.63 -20.28
N ASN A 30 4.95 5.71 -19.62
CA ASN A 30 3.77 6.03 -18.79
C ASN A 30 4.14 6.04 -17.33
N LYS A 31 3.53 6.95 -16.57
CA LYS A 31 3.67 6.95 -15.12
C LYS A 31 2.59 6.05 -14.53
N VAL A 32 3.04 5.08 -13.72
CA VAL A 32 2.16 4.13 -13.04
C VAL A 32 2.20 4.47 -11.55
N GLY A 33 1.04 4.70 -10.95
CA GLY A 33 0.95 4.95 -9.52
C GLY A 33 1.20 3.65 -8.76
N ILE A 34 1.95 3.73 -7.68
CA ILE A 34 2.23 2.55 -6.86
C ILE A 34 2.04 2.86 -5.38
N ILE A 35 1.65 1.83 -4.64
CA ILE A 35 1.74 1.83 -3.19
C ILE A 35 2.39 0.50 -2.82
N ILE A 36 3.48 0.58 -2.05
CA ILE A 36 4.14 -0.61 -1.53
C ILE A 36 3.79 -0.77 -0.06
N PHE A 37 3.65 -2.01 0.38
CA PHE A 37 3.34 -2.36 1.77
C PHE A 37 4.37 -3.35 2.28
N TYR A 38 4.71 -3.21 3.57
CA TYR A 38 5.68 -4.09 4.21
C TYR A 38 5.38 -4.19 5.71
N ASN A 39 5.84 -5.28 6.32
CA ASN A 39 5.72 -5.45 7.76
C ASN A 39 6.78 -4.60 8.46
N GLN A 40 6.42 -4.03 9.59
CA GLN A 40 7.33 -3.24 10.42
C GLN A 40 6.98 -3.46 11.89
N GLU A 41 7.85 -2.97 12.78
CA GLU A 41 7.53 -2.94 14.19
C GLU A 41 6.32 -2.04 14.43
N PRO A 42 5.40 -2.43 15.32
CA PRO A 42 4.20 -1.64 15.58
C PRO A 42 4.50 -0.19 15.95
N ARG A 43 3.74 0.73 15.39
CA ARG A 43 3.86 2.18 15.61
C ARG A 43 2.48 2.78 15.75
N SER A 44 2.45 4.06 16.09
CA SER A 44 1.20 4.81 16.10
C SER A 44 0.58 4.79 14.69
N ILE A 45 -0.74 4.63 14.63
CA ILE A 45 -1.45 4.62 13.36
C ILE A 45 -1.24 5.95 12.66
N GLY A 46 -0.84 5.88 11.39
CA GLY A 46 -0.56 7.08 10.61
C GLY A 46 0.90 7.50 10.56
N ASP A 47 1.75 6.88 11.37
CA ASP A 47 3.19 7.15 11.29
C ASP A 47 3.75 6.68 9.96
N THR A 48 4.77 7.39 9.48
CA THR A 48 5.45 7.02 8.24
C THR A 48 6.22 5.71 8.41
N GLY A 49 6.42 4.98 7.31
CA GLY A 49 7.20 3.76 7.33
C GLY A 49 8.70 4.02 7.50
N ASP A 50 9.47 2.93 7.50
CA ASP A 50 10.92 2.97 7.72
C ASP A 50 11.70 3.52 6.52
N ILE A 51 11.09 3.59 5.36
CA ILE A 51 11.74 4.04 4.13
C ILE A 51 11.68 5.56 4.06
N LYS A 52 12.84 6.19 3.98
CA LYS A 52 12.94 7.65 3.88
C LYS A 52 12.54 8.10 2.49
N GLU A 53 11.93 9.28 2.41
CA GLU A 53 11.60 9.92 1.14
C GLU A 53 12.85 10.07 0.27
N GLY A 54 12.70 9.77 -1.03
CA GLY A 54 13.80 9.85 -1.98
C GLY A 54 14.70 8.63 -2.02
N THR A 55 14.47 7.63 -1.18
CA THR A 55 15.23 6.37 -1.22
C THR A 55 14.81 5.57 -2.44
N GLU A 56 15.79 5.09 -3.20
CA GLU A 56 15.51 4.20 -4.32
C GLU A 56 15.24 2.80 -3.78
N VAL A 57 14.14 2.20 -4.23
CA VAL A 57 13.75 0.85 -3.82
C VAL A 57 13.30 0.06 -5.04
N ASP A 58 13.52 -1.25 -4.99
CA ASP A 58 12.99 -2.17 -6.00
C ASP A 58 11.64 -2.66 -5.49
N ILE A 59 10.58 -2.37 -6.24
CA ILE A 59 9.22 -2.76 -5.84
C ILE A 59 9.07 -4.27 -5.71
N ASN A 60 9.93 -5.05 -6.37
CA ASN A 60 9.91 -6.51 -6.29
C ASN A 60 10.39 -7.05 -4.94
N ASP A 61 10.99 -6.20 -4.10
CA ASP A 61 11.45 -6.59 -2.77
C ASP A 61 10.34 -6.53 -1.72
N PHE A 62 9.16 -6.06 -2.08
CA PHE A 62 8.07 -5.86 -1.12
C PHE A 62 6.99 -6.95 -1.26
N PRO A 63 6.41 -7.40 -0.13
CA PRO A 63 5.44 -8.49 -0.17
C PRO A 63 4.12 -8.12 -0.85
N VAL A 64 3.75 -6.83 -0.85
CA VAL A 64 2.53 -6.37 -1.50
C VAL A 64 2.79 -5.07 -2.23
N VAL A 65 2.36 -5.02 -3.47
CA VAL A 65 2.45 -3.82 -4.30
C VAL A 65 1.11 -3.62 -4.97
N MET A 66 0.58 -2.40 -4.89
CA MET A 66 -0.58 -1.99 -5.67
C MET A 66 -0.08 -1.13 -6.83
N LYS A 67 -0.48 -1.48 -8.05
CA LYS A 67 -0.13 -0.71 -9.25
C LYS A 67 -1.40 -0.18 -9.89
N PHE A 68 -1.38 1.09 -10.23
CA PHE A 68 -2.52 1.76 -10.85
C PHE A 68 -2.08 2.37 -12.18
N TYR A 69 -2.68 1.93 -13.24
CA TYR A 69 -2.38 2.39 -14.59
C TYR A 69 -3.22 3.60 -14.99
N ARG A 70 -4.28 3.90 -14.23
CA ARG A 70 -5.18 5.02 -14.48
C ARG A 70 -5.56 5.68 -13.16
N LYS A 71 -5.64 7.00 -13.16
CA LYS A 71 -6.03 7.77 -11.96
C LYS A 71 -7.44 7.38 -11.48
N GLU A 72 -8.34 7.10 -12.41
CA GLU A 72 -9.72 6.72 -12.09
C GLU A 72 -9.78 5.43 -11.25
N SER A 73 -8.82 4.52 -11.46
CA SER A 73 -8.75 3.30 -10.68
C SER A 73 -8.42 3.58 -9.22
N ILE A 74 -7.60 4.60 -8.96
CA ILE A 74 -7.30 5.04 -7.60
C ILE A 74 -8.56 5.55 -6.93
N ASP A 75 -9.35 6.36 -7.63
CA ASP A 75 -10.59 6.92 -7.10
C ASP A 75 -11.58 5.81 -6.71
N VAL A 76 -11.63 4.74 -7.49
CA VAL A 76 -12.49 3.59 -7.20
C VAL A 76 -12.08 2.92 -5.89
N VAL A 77 -10.77 2.74 -5.67
CA VAL A 77 -10.26 2.14 -4.43
C VAL A 77 -10.53 3.04 -3.24
N ILE A 78 -10.34 4.36 -3.40
CA ILE A 78 -10.65 5.32 -2.34
C ILE A 78 -12.12 5.20 -1.94
N LYS A 79 -13.01 5.12 -2.92
CA LYS A 79 -14.44 4.99 -2.66
C LYS A 79 -14.74 3.70 -1.90
N ALA A 80 -14.11 2.60 -2.28
CA ALA A 80 -14.30 1.31 -1.59
C ALA A 80 -13.84 1.38 -0.14
N LEU A 81 -12.72 2.07 0.12
CA LEU A 81 -12.21 2.25 1.47
C LEU A 81 -13.18 3.08 2.33
N LEU A 82 -13.76 4.13 1.76
CA LEU A 82 -14.75 4.96 2.45
C LEU A 82 -16.03 4.17 2.74
N GLU A 83 -16.46 3.32 1.82
CA GLU A 83 -17.62 2.43 2.03
C GLU A 83 -17.37 1.46 3.18
N ALA A 84 -16.20 0.82 3.21
CA ALA A 84 -15.85 -0.10 4.28
C ALA A 84 -15.85 0.62 5.63
N LYS A 85 -15.28 1.82 5.69
CA LYS A 85 -15.27 2.63 6.90
C LYS A 85 -16.67 2.93 7.39
N LYS A 86 -17.57 3.27 6.47
CA LYS A 86 -18.96 3.57 6.79
C LYS A 86 -19.67 2.36 7.41
N GLU A 87 -19.39 1.16 6.89
CA GLU A 87 -20.02 -0.06 7.38
C GLU A 87 -19.54 -0.47 8.78
N MET A 88 -18.46 0.13 9.26
CA MET A 88 -17.94 -0.13 10.61
C MET A 88 -18.65 0.64 11.71
N ASP A 89 -19.48 1.58 11.38
CA ASP A 89 -20.21 2.41 12.36
C ASP A 89 -21.39 1.68 12.96
#